data_f43b1bafcb2f966cc4697b46472a2737
#
_entry.id   f43b1bafcb2f966cc4697b46472a2737
#
_cell.length_a   1.000
_cell.length_b   1.000
_cell.length_c   1.000
_cell.angle_alpha   90.00
_cell.angle_beta   90.00
_cell.angle_gamma   90.00
#
_symmetry.space_group_name_H-M   'P 1'
#
loop_
_entity.id
_entity.type
_entity.pdbx_description
1 polymer ?
#
loop_
_entity_poly.entity_id
_entity_poly.type
_entity_poly.pdbx_seq_one_letter_code
_entity_poly.pdbx_strand_id
1 'polypeptide(L)'
;MKVAQVKENKIIVSEIDDIKLDGRRGAIVMTLGCGLCGSDIVKFRHKIVHDGAVLGHEIVAEILEINSDTKFKKGDRIVTSHHIPCGECNFCRHGNVSMCEHFKKTNIFPGGFSEKVFVSEEHLQNVAYLVPENMPDEEISFYEPLGCCIRAIKRCALQKDDTALIVGLGSIGLLMGEGLKAMGYKIYGCDLIPERIELAKKMGIEPFDFSFEVDGVFMTSGADKAIDTALK
;
A
#
# COMPACT_ATOMS: atom_id res chain seq x y z
N MET A 1 1.23 -1.54 25.35
CA MET A 1 0.88 -0.75 24.17
C MET A 1 -0.50 -1.14 23.63
N LYS A 2 -1.23 -0.22 23.00
CA LYS A 2 -2.53 -0.50 22.39
C LYS A 2 -2.37 -1.08 20.99
N VAL A 3 -3.26 -2.01 20.67
CA VAL A 3 -3.38 -2.62 19.33
C VAL A 3 -4.85 -2.76 18.94
N ALA A 4 -5.17 -2.62 17.64
CA ALA A 4 -6.45 -3.02 17.10
C ALA A 4 -6.30 -4.44 16.53
N GLN A 5 -6.87 -5.43 17.20
CA GLN A 5 -6.74 -6.85 16.84
C GLN A 5 -8.07 -7.49 16.51
N VAL A 6 -8.02 -8.54 15.71
CA VAL A 6 -9.17 -9.39 15.44
C VAL A 6 -9.44 -10.28 16.64
N LYS A 7 -10.68 -10.31 17.14
CA LYS A 7 -11.11 -11.24 18.17
C LYS A 7 -12.59 -11.57 17.99
N GLU A 8 -12.92 -12.85 17.93
CA GLU A 8 -14.30 -13.32 17.77
C GLU A 8 -15.04 -12.64 16.61
N ASN A 9 -14.38 -12.49 15.45
CA ASN A 9 -14.89 -11.80 14.27
C ASN A 9 -15.25 -10.31 14.50
N LYS A 10 -14.57 -9.64 15.42
CA LYS A 10 -14.65 -8.19 15.65
C LYS A 10 -13.25 -7.60 15.64
N ILE A 11 -13.17 -6.31 15.36
CA ILE A 11 -11.97 -5.54 15.64
C ILE A 11 -12.15 -4.90 17.01
N ILE A 12 -11.23 -5.21 17.90
CA ILE A 12 -11.22 -4.63 19.25
C ILE A 12 -9.90 -3.96 19.53
N VAL A 13 -9.94 -2.87 20.27
CA VAL A 13 -8.73 -2.25 20.83
C VAL A 13 -8.44 -2.93 22.18
N SER A 14 -7.23 -3.43 22.33
CA SER A 14 -6.75 -4.07 23.56
C SER A 14 -5.35 -3.61 23.90
N GLU A 15 -4.96 -3.80 25.13
CA GLU A 15 -3.60 -3.58 25.61
C GLU A 15 -2.84 -4.91 25.61
N ILE A 16 -1.62 -4.88 25.09
CA ILE A 16 -0.64 -5.97 25.14
C ILE A 16 0.67 -5.44 25.69
N ASP A 17 1.58 -6.34 26.08
CA ASP A 17 2.91 -5.95 26.50
C ASP A 17 3.63 -5.18 25.39
N ASP A 18 4.44 -4.20 25.80
CA ASP A 18 5.28 -3.45 24.88
C ASP A 18 6.28 -4.38 24.18
N ILE A 19 6.38 -4.23 22.86
CA ILE A 19 7.42 -4.92 22.09
C ILE A 19 8.79 -4.30 22.41
N LYS A 20 9.81 -5.17 22.49
CA LYS A 20 11.20 -4.79 22.78
C LYS A 20 12.12 -5.38 21.74
N LEU A 21 13.29 -4.81 21.58
CA LEU A 21 14.30 -5.38 20.67
C LEU A 21 14.77 -6.76 21.15
N ASP A 22 15.01 -6.94 22.45
CA ASP A 22 15.45 -8.19 23.09
C ASP A 22 16.60 -8.88 22.32
N GLY A 23 17.58 -8.07 21.87
CA GLY A 23 18.72 -8.53 21.08
C GLY A 23 18.42 -8.72 19.57
N ARG A 24 17.19 -8.59 19.11
CA ARG A 24 16.86 -8.67 17.69
C ARG A 24 17.48 -7.52 16.91
N ARG A 25 17.91 -7.81 15.69
CA ARG A 25 18.40 -6.80 14.74
C ARG A 25 17.21 -6.13 14.04
N GLY A 26 17.16 -4.78 14.13
CA GLY A 26 16.06 -3.98 13.57
C GLY A 26 15.74 -2.75 14.38
N ALA A 27 14.52 -2.25 14.29
CA ALA A 27 14.02 -1.09 15.03
C ALA A 27 12.65 -1.34 15.66
N ILE A 28 12.40 -0.70 16.81
CA ILE A 28 11.06 -0.44 17.32
C ILE A 28 10.67 0.95 16.85
N VAL A 29 9.55 1.04 16.16
CA VAL A 29 9.03 2.31 15.65
C VAL A 29 7.67 2.62 16.29
N MET A 30 7.39 3.90 16.49
CA MET A 30 6.07 4.40 16.88
C MET A 30 5.27 4.68 15.62
N THR A 31 4.09 4.09 15.49
CA THR A 31 3.19 4.37 14.38
C THR A 31 2.63 5.78 14.50
N LEU A 32 2.91 6.64 13.52
CA LEU A 32 2.34 7.98 13.37
C LEU A 32 1.02 7.94 12.60
N GLY A 33 0.92 7.05 11.62
CA GLY A 33 -0.26 6.79 10.84
C GLY A 33 -0.20 5.42 10.15
N CYS A 34 -1.37 4.86 9.86
CA CYS A 34 -1.49 3.63 9.09
C CYS A 34 -2.73 3.69 8.20
N GLY A 35 -2.56 3.54 6.90
CA GLY A 35 -3.65 3.44 5.95
C GLY A 35 -4.47 2.15 6.14
N LEU A 36 -5.74 2.20 5.77
CA LEU A 36 -6.63 1.05 5.74
C LEU A 36 -6.73 0.51 4.31
N CYS A 37 -6.07 -0.60 4.04
CA CYS A 37 -6.11 -1.27 2.76
C CYS A 37 -7.40 -2.08 2.55
N GLY A 38 -7.86 -2.17 1.31
CA GLY A 38 -8.94 -3.09 0.94
C GLY A 38 -8.63 -4.55 1.27
N SER A 39 -7.36 -4.94 1.28
CA SER A 39 -6.92 -6.28 1.66
C SER A 39 -7.16 -6.59 3.15
N ASP A 40 -7.07 -5.59 4.04
CA ASP A 40 -7.39 -5.75 5.46
C ASP A 40 -8.88 -6.05 5.64
N ILE A 41 -9.73 -5.34 4.89
CA ILE A 41 -11.19 -5.56 4.89
C ILE A 41 -11.51 -6.97 4.38
N VAL A 42 -10.87 -7.41 3.28
CA VAL A 42 -11.06 -8.75 2.70
C VAL A 42 -10.63 -9.82 3.70
N LYS A 43 -9.43 -9.70 4.28
CA LYS A 43 -8.90 -10.65 5.27
C LYS A 43 -9.85 -10.78 6.48
N PHE A 44 -10.36 -9.66 6.97
CA PHE A 44 -11.31 -9.64 8.09
C PHE A 44 -12.66 -10.26 7.72
N ARG A 45 -13.29 -9.82 6.63
CA ARG A 45 -14.61 -10.29 6.19
C ARG A 45 -14.65 -11.78 5.88
N HIS A 46 -13.61 -12.30 5.24
CA HIS A 46 -13.51 -13.71 4.86
C HIS A 46 -12.86 -14.59 5.93
N LYS A 47 -12.58 -14.04 7.13
CA LYS A 47 -12.00 -14.78 8.26
C LYS A 47 -10.69 -15.50 7.91
N ILE A 48 -9.84 -14.86 7.10
CA ILE A 48 -8.56 -15.41 6.66
C ILE A 48 -7.49 -15.27 7.76
N VAL A 49 -7.73 -14.39 8.74
CA VAL A 49 -6.82 -14.12 9.84
C VAL A 49 -7.30 -14.79 11.14
N HIS A 50 -6.34 -15.21 11.97
CA HIS A 50 -6.61 -15.81 13.28
C HIS A 50 -6.98 -14.76 14.33
N ASP A 51 -7.60 -15.19 15.42
CA ASP A 51 -7.84 -14.37 16.60
C ASP A 51 -6.49 -13.89 17.19
N GLY A 52 -6.42 -12.61 17.54
CA GLY A 52 -5.22 -11.94 17.98
C GLY A 52 -4.41 -11.31 16.86
N ALA A 53 -4.75 -11.51 15.58
CA ALA A 53 -4.06 -10.86 14.47
C ALA A 53 -4.27 -9.34 14.51
N VAL A 54 -3.17 -8.60 14.33
CA VAL A 54 -3.14 -7.15 14.11
C VAL A 54 -2.91 -6.91 12.62
N LEU A 55 -3.83 -6.21 11.98
CA LEU A 55 -3.75 -5.86 10.56
C LEU A 55 -3.03 -4.51 10.37
N GLY A 56 -3.08 -3.98 9.14
CA GLY A 56 -2.43 -2.72 8.77
C GLY A 56 -1.00 -2.92 8.30
N HIS A 57 -0.67 -2.28 7.17
CA HIS A 57 0.64 -2.43 6.53
C HIS A 57 1.08 -1.19 5.75
N GLU A 58 0.27 -0.15 5.72
CA GLU A 58 0.55 1.14 5.07
C GLU A 58 1.00 2.15 6.15
N ILE A 59 2.16 1.87 6.80
CA ILE A 59 2.61 2.63 7.96
C ILE A 59 3.53 3.80 7.60
N VAL A 60 3.37 4.89 8.35
CA VAL A 60 4.37 5.91 8.58
C VAL A 60 4.72 5.91 10.06
N ALA A 61 5.99 5.94 10.39
CA ALA A 61 6.42 5.72 11.77
C ALA A 61 7.71 6.48 12.12
N GLU A 62 7.95 6.70 13.41
CA GLU A 62 9.18 7.25 13.95
C GLU A 62 9.99 6.17 14.69
N ILE A 63 11.30 6.14 14.47
CA ILE A 63 12.19 5.18 15.12
C ILE A 63 12.41 5.57 16.60
N LEU A 64 11.93 4.72 17.52
CA LEU A 64 12.13 4.87 18.96
C LEU A 64 13.43 4.24 19.45
N GLU A 65 13.72 3.03 18.97
CA GLU A 65 14.93 2.26 19.29
C GLU A 65 15.44 1.57 18.03
N ILE A 66 16.76 1.47 17.89
CA ILE A 66 17.38 0.78 16.76
C ILE A 66 18.61 -0.01 17.21
N ASN A 67 18.68 -1.26 16.74
CA ASN A 67 19.83 -2.15 16.84
C ASN A 67 20.11 -2.73 15.45
N SER A 68 20.68 -1.92 14.59
CA SER A 68 20.85 -2.30 13.18
C SER A 68 21.99 -1.49 12.56
N ASP A 69 22.75 -2.13 11.69
CA ASP A 69 23.80 -1.48 10.90
C ASP A 69 23.18 -0.94 9.59
N THR A 70 22.51 0.20 9.69
CA THR A 70 21.82 0.87 8.58
C THR A 70 22.04 2.39 8.64
N LYS A 71 21.58 3.08 7.61
CA LYS A 71 21.63 4.56 7.56
C LYS A 71 20.66 5.27 8.53
N PHE A 72 19.74 4.52 9.12
CA PHE A 72 18.69 5.06 9.99
C PHE A 72 19.18 5.25 11.41
N LYS A 73 18.57 6.17 12.13
CA LYS A 73 18.83 6.48 13.55
C LYS A 73 17.53 6.75 14.31
N LYS A 74 17.59 6.72 15.63
CA LYS A 74 16.49 7.13 16.50
C LYS A 74 16.01 8.54 16.16
N GLY A 75 14.69 8.72 16.11
CA GLY A 75 13.99 9.96 15.71
C GLY A 75 13.76 10.11 14.23
N ASP A 76 14.32 9.25 13.38
CA ASP A 76 14.02 9.29 11.95
C ASP A 76 12.56 8.88 11.70
N ARG A 77 11.87 9.66 10.82
CA ARG A 77 10.57 9.28 10.28
C ARG A 77 10.77 8.39 9.06
N ILE A 78 10.11 7.24 9.05
CA ILE A 78 10.25 6.26 7.98
C ILE A 78 8.90 5.75 7.48
N VAL A 79 8.89 5.30 6.24
CA VAL A 79 7.89 4.38 5.67
C VAL A 79 8.57 3.08 5.33
N THR A 80 7.84 1.98 5.38
CA THR A 80 8.36 0.68 4.98
C THR A 80 7.28 -0.18 4.33
N SER A 81 7.66 -1.00 3.36
CA SER A 81 6.81 -2.11 2.93
C SER A 81 6.83 -3.20 4.00
N HIS A 82 5.72 -3.90 4.16
CA HIS A 82 5.61 -5.00 5.12
C HIS A 82 6.19 -6.32 4.59
N HIS A 83 6.40 -6.44 3.29
CA HIS A 83 6.99 -7.61 2.65
C HIS A 83 8.31 -7.29 1.95
N ILE A 84 9.24 -8.25 1.97
CA ILE A 84 10.58 -8.12 1.40
C ILE A 84 10.80 -9.21 0.35
N PRO A 85 11.09 -8.87 -0.91
CA PRO A 85 11.53 -9.86 -1.90
C PRO A 85 12.99 -10.29 -1.64
N CYS A 86 13.36 -11.54 -1.89
CA CYS A 86 14.74 -11.99 -1.71
C CYS A 86 15.73 -11.39 -2.74
N GLY A 87 15.25 -10.80 -3.82
CA GLY A 87 16.07 -10.20 -4.88
C GLY A 87 16.71 -11.20 -5.86
N GLU A 88 16.90 -12.46 -5.50
CA GLU A 88 17.73 -13.45 -6.25
C GLU A 88 16.96 -14.60 -6.89
N CYS A 89 15.75 -14.93 -6.43
CA CYS A 89 14.98 -16.04 -7.00
C CYS A 89 14.51 -15.75 -8.42
N ASN A 90 14.07 -16.77 -9.13
CA ASN A 90 13.60 -16.63 -10.51
C ASN A 90 12.49 -15.56 -10.65
N PHE A 91 11.56 -15.50 -9.71
CA PHE A 91 10.48 -14.51 -9.72
C PHE A 91 11.03 -13.08 -9.55
N CYS A 92 11.97 -12.86 -8.62
CA CYS A 92 12.56 -11.55 -8.38
C CYS A 92 13.35 -11.08 -9.60
N ARG A 93 14.17 -11.92 -10.21
CA ARG A 93 14.96 -11.60 -11.41
C ARG A 93 14.11 -11.21 -12.61
N HIS A 94 12.87 -11.70 -12.70
CA HIS A 94 11.91 -11.35 -13.75
C HIS A 94 10.89 -10.28 -13.30
N GLY A 95 11.13 -9.56 -12.19
CA GLY A 95 10.25 -8.48 -11.71
C GLY A 95 8.92 -8.96 -11.12
N ASN A 96 8.75 -10.26 -10.86
CA ASN A 96 7.54 -10.85 -10.27
C ASN A 96 7.68 -11.03 -8.76
N VAL A 97 8.12 -9.98 -8.05
CA VAL A 97 8.50 -10.03 -6.63
C VAL A 97 7.39 -10.54 -5.71
N SER A 98 6.12 -10.26 -6.01
CA SER A 98 4.97 -10.76 -5.23
C SER A 98 4.77 -12.28 -5.30
N MET A 99 5.45 -12.98 -6.22
CA MET A 99 5.48 -14.44 -6.32
C MET A 99 6.65 -15.07 -5.54
N CYS A 100 7.58 -14.26 -5.04
CA CYS A 100 8.69 -14.69 -4.23
C CYS A 100 8.21 -15.34 -2.92
N GLU A 101 8.75 -16.50 -2.56
CA GLU A 101 8.39 -17.17 -1.31
C GLU A 101 8.80 -16.37 -0.07
N HIS A 102 9.96 -15.72 -0.13
CA HIS A 102 10.45 -14.87 0.95
C HIS A 102 9.51 -13.67 1.17
N PHE A 103 9.07 -13.01 0.11
CA PHE A 103 8.07 -11.94 0.15
C PHE A 103 6.82 -12.37 0.93
N LYS A 104 6.31 -13.58 0.70
CA LYS A 104 5.10 -14.08 1.36
C LYS A 104 5.30 -14.44 2.84
N LYS A 105 6.55 -14.65 3.28
CA LYS A 105 6.90 -15.05 4.65
C LYS A 105 7.30 -13.89 5.55
N THR A 106 7.64 -12.73 4.97
CA THR A 106 8.05 -11.54 5.74
C THR A 106 6.84 -10.69 6.13
N ASN A 107 6.92 -10.01 7.25
CA ASN A 107 5.93 -9.02 7.71
C ASN A 107 6.55 -8.15 8.82
N ILE A 108 5.97 -6.98 9.02
CA ILE A 108 6.18 -6.16 10.21
C ILE A 108 5.38 -6.76 11.38
N PHE A 109 5.82 -6.56 12.63
CA PHE A 109 5.19 -7.18 13.80
C PHE A 109 4.82 -6.14 14.86
N PRO A 110 3.60 -6.21 15.42
CA PRO A 110 2.51 -7.18 15.19
C PRO A 110 1.68 -6.87 13.94
N GLY A 111 1.68 -5.65 13.47
CA GLY A 111 0.96 -5.06 12.34
C GLY A 111 0.79 -3.56 12.55
N GLY A 112 0.45 -2.82 11.49
CA GLY A 112 0.43 -1.36 11.48
C GLY A 112 -0.65 -0.73 12.37
N PHE A 113 -1.75 -1.46 12.68
CA PHE A 113 -2.77 -0.97 13.60
C PHE A 113 -2.38 -1.21 15.07
N SER A 114 -1.16 -0.82 15.43
CA SER A 114 -0.59 -0.85 16.77
C SER A 114 0.19 0.43 17.07
N GLU A 115 0.32 0.79 18.35
CA GLU A 115 1.12 1.97 18.73
C GLU A 115 2.61 1.81 18.40
N LYS A 116 3.13 0.59 18.48
CA LYS A 116 4.53 0.29 18.16
C LYS A 116 4.63 -0.93 17.26
N VAL A 117 5.61 -0.89 16.37
CA VAL A 117 5.88 -1.95 15.39
C VAL A 117 7.37 -2.31 15.44
N PHE A 118 7.69 -3.59 15.40
CA PHE A 118 9.04 -4.06 15.10
C PHE A 118 9.24 -4.14 13.60
N VAL A 119 10.26 -3.45 13.12
CA VAL A 119 10.75 -3.45 11.74
C VAL A 119 12.11 -4.13 11.74
N SER A 120 12.25 -5.27 11.07
CA SER A 120 13.52 -6.01 11.06
C SER A 120 14.62 -5.26 10.31
N GLU A 121 15.89 -5.60 10.59
CA GLU A 121 17.04 -5.05 9.86
C GLU A 121 16.90 -5.25 8.35
N GLU A 122 16.38 -6.39 7.92
CA GLU A 122 16.13 -6.69 6.51
C GLU A 122 15.12 -5.72 5.88
N HIS A 123 14.03 -5.34 6.60
CA HIS A 123 13.12 -4.28 6.16
C HIS A 123 13.83 -2.94 6.03
N LEU A 124 14.62 -2.58 7.05
CA LEU A 124 15.35 -1.31 7.05
C LEU A 124 16.34 -1.20 5.89
N GLN A 125 17.02 -2.29 5.55
CA GLN A 125 18.01 -2.32 4.47
C GLN A 125 17.39 -2.31 3.07
N ASN A 126 16.24 -2.94 2.87
CA ASN A 126 15.71 -3.23 1.54
C ASN A 126 14.47 -2.43 1.14
N VAL A 127 13.57 -2.12 2.08
CA VAL A 127 12.23 -1.59 1.76
C VAL A 127 11.78 -0.43 2.64
N ALA A 128 12.67 0.11 3.49
CA ALA A 128 12.39 1.30 4.29
C ALA A 128 13.03 2.55 3.69
N TYR A 129 12.36 3.68 3.82
CA TYR A 129 12.78 4.98 3.30
C TYR A 129 12.57 6.08 4.33
N LEU A 130 13.48 7.06 4.35
CA LEU A 130 13.31 8.28 5.13
C LEU A 130 12.16 9.10 4.54
N VAL A 131 11.30 9.60 5.42
CA VAL A 131 10.25 10.55 5.04
C VAL A 131 10.88 11.94 4.88
N PRO A 132 10.65 12.65 3.76
CA PRO A 132 11.07 14.04 3.62
C PRO A 132 10.51 14.92 4.74
N GLU A 133 11.31 15.88 5.25
CA GLU A 133 10.92 16.72 6.39
C GLU A 133 9.58 17.45 6.22
N ASN A 134 9.32 17.94 5.02
CA ASN A 134 8.13 18.73 4.70
C ASN A 134 6.94 17.90 4.20
N MET A 135 7.02 16.55 4.23
CA MET A 135 5.94 15.71 3.76
C MET A 135 5.03 15.30 4.93
N PRO A 136 3.72 15.62 4.87
CA PRO A 136 2.74 15.21 5.89
C PRO A 136 2.63 13.69 5.99
N ASP A 137 2.31 13.19 7.20
CA ASP A 137 2.16 11.76 7.45
C ASP A 137 1.00 11.16 6.64
N GLU A 138 -0.08 11.93 6.45
CA GLU A 138 -1.23 11.54 5.66
C GLU A 138 -0.89 11.32 4.18
N GLU A 139 0.00 12.13 3.61
CA GLU A 139 0.44 11.98 2.22
C GLU A 139 1.39 10.81 2.07
N ILE A 140 2.41 10.73 2.92
CA ILE A 140 3.41 9.66 2.80
C ILE A 140 2.86 8.28 3.18
N SER A 141 1.74 8.18 3.90
CA SER A 141 1.07 6.91 4.17
C SER A 141 0.65 6.18 2.88
N PHE A 142 0.47 6.91 1.78
CA PHE A 142 0.22 6.35 0.44
C PHE A 142 1.45 5.72 -0.22
N TYR A 143 2.62 5.72 0.42
CA TYR A 143 3.85 5.13 -0.14
C TYR A 143 3.65 3.68 -0.61
N GLU A 144 3.07 2.82 0.24
CA GLU A 144 2.87 1.41 -0.07
C GLU A 144 1.84 1.22 -1.20
N PRO A 145 0.61 1.76 -1.12
CA PRO A 145 -0.36 1.61 -2.21
C PRO A 145 0.07 2.30 -3.51
N LEU A 146 0.82 3.41 -3.45
CA LEU A 146 1.40 4.04 -4.64
C LEU A 146 2.38 3.10 -5.35
N GLY A 147 3.18 2.35 -4.59
CA GLY A 147 4.06 1.32 -5.14
C GLY A 147 3.29 0.26 -5.94
N CYS A 148 2.11 -0.14 -5.46
CA CYS A 148 1.21 -1.04 -6.17
C CYS A 148 0.67 -0.42 -7.46
N CYS A 149 0.25 0.85 -7.42
CA CYS A 149 -0.22 1.59 -8.60
C CYS A 149 0.88 1.73 -9.67
N ILE A 150 2.07 2.19 -9.29
CA ILE A 150 3.21 2.34 -10.20
C ILE A 150 3.60 1.01 -10.84
N ARG A 151 3.57 -0.08 -10.05
CA ARG A 151 3.82 -1.42 -10.59
C ARG A 151 2.77 -1.82 -11.64
N ALA A 152 1.48 -1.56 -11.40
CA ALA A 152 0.41 -1.85 -12.35
C ALA A 152 0.60 -1.05 -13.65
N ILE A 153 0.91 0.26 -13.55
CA ILE A 153 1.16 1.13 -14.70
C ILE A 153 2.32 0.58 -15.54
N LYS A 154 3.45 0.26 -14.89
CA LYS A 154 4.61 -0.31 -15.60
C LYS A 154 4.31 -1.64 -16.28
N ARG A 155 3.43 -2.47 -15.71
CA ARG A 155 3.05 -3.77 -16.31
C ARG A 155 2.06 -3.65 -17.45
N CYS A 156 1.28 -2.59 -17.52
CA CYS A 156 0.40 -2.30 -18.65
C CYS A 156 1.22 -1.98 -19.91
N ALA A 157 2.48 -1.58 -19.75
CA ALA A 157 3.42 -1.29 -20.83
C ALA A 157 2.92 -0.24 -21.84
N LEU A 158 2.16 0.74 -21.36
CA LEU A 158 1.70 1.87 -22.17
C LEU A 158 2.87 2.59 -22.83
N GLN A 159 2.67 3.01 -24.06
CA GLN A 159 3.62 3.80 -24.83
C GLN A 159 3.38 5.30 -24.62
N LYS A 160 4.29 6.12 -25.11
CA LYS A 160 4.09 7.57 -25.08
C LYS A 160 2.84 7.93 -25.91
N ASP A 161 2.04 8.85 -25.38
CA ASP A 161 0.79 9.36 -25.95
C ASP A 161 -0.41 8.37 -25.88
N ASP A 162 -0.23 7.17 -25.34
CA ASP A 162 -1.32 6.24 -25.05
C ASP A 162 -2.32 6.83 -24.05
N THR A 163 -3.54 6.33 -24.16
CA THR A 163 -4.67 6.69 -23.28
C THR A 163 -4.94 5.61 -22.25
N ALA A 164 -5.25 6.03 -21.03
CA ALA A 164 -5.54 5.15 -19.92
C ALA A 164 -6.96 5.35 -19.38
N LEU A 165 -7.71 4.27 -19.18
CA LEU A 165 -9.00 4.28 -18.49
C LEU A 165 -8.87 3.68 -17.10
N ILE A 166 -9.38 4.38 -16.09
CA ILE A 166 -9.50 3.88 -14.71
C ILE A 166 -10.97 3.51 -14.44
N VAL A 167 -11.22 2.24 -14.15
CA VAL A 167 -12.55 1.74 -13.79
C VAL A 167 -12.63 1.62 -12.27
N GLY A 168 -13.37 2.56 -11.63
CA GLY A 168 -13.45 2.74 -10.20
C GLY A 168 -12.58 3.91 -9.70
N LEU A 169 -13.22 4.98 -9.25
CA LEU A 169 -12.55 6.21 -8.80
C LEU A 169 -12.55 6.35 -7.26
N GLY A 170 -12.30 5.21 -6.56
CA GLY A 170 -12.01 5.19 -5.13
C GLY A 170 -10.58 5.66 -4.86
N SER A 171 -10.08 5.48 -3.61
CA SER A 171 -8.73 5.90 -3.19
C SER A 171 -7.63 5.36 -4.13
N ILE A 172 -7.67 4.08 -4.48
CA ILE A 172 -6.68 3.46 -5.38
C ILE A 172 -6.82 3.99 -6.81
N GLY A 173 -8.05 4.19 -7.30
CA GLY A 173 -8.28 4.76 -8.64
C GLY A 173 -7.76 6.18 -8.77
N LEU A 174 -7.99 7.03 -7.78
CA LEU A 174 -7.47 8.40 -7.75
C LEU A 174 -5.94 8.41 -7.65
N LEU A 175 -5.37 7.56 -6.79
CA LEU A 175 -3.92 7.40 -6.66
C LEU A 175 -3.26 6.87 -7.95
N MET A 176 -3.93 5.94 -8.65
CA MET A 176 -3.53 5.48 -9.98
C MET A 176 -3.52 6.63 -10.98
N GLY A 177 -4.55 7.48 -10.94
CA GLY A 177 -4.64 8.67 -11.78
C GLY A 177 -3.48 9.64 -11.55
N GLU A 178 -3.11 9.92 -10.31
CA GLU A 178 -1.94 10.75 -10.01
C GLU A 178 -0.63 10.12 -10.54
N GLY A 179 -0.48 8.79 -10.40
CA GLY A 179 0.67 8.08 -10.95
C GLY A 179 0.74 8.16 -12.49
N LEU A 180 -0.36 7.94 -13.17
CA LEU A 180 -0.47 8.06 -14.64
C LEU A 180 -0.20 9.50 -15.12
N LYS A 181 -0.76 10.50 -14.43
CA LYS A 181 -0.57 11.92 -14.71
C LYS A 181 0.91 12.33 -14.55
N ALA A 182 1.55 11.90 -13.48
CA ALA A 182 2.98 12.15 -13.26
C ALA A 182 3.87 11.54 -14.35
N MET A 183 3.41 10.48 -15.01
CA MET A 183 4.09 9.84 -16.14
C MET A 183 3.70 10.43 -17.52
N GLY A 184 2.77 11.41 -17.55
CA GLY A 184 2.41 12.14 -18.76
C GLY A 184 1.35 11.49 -19.64
N TYR A 185 0.59 10.50 -19.12
CA TYR A 185 -0.48 9.85 -19.86
C TYR A 185 -1.77 10.69 -19.88
N LYS A 186 -2.59 10.49 -20.91
CA LYS A 186 -3.94 11.01 -20.99
C LYS A 186 -4.88 10.05 -20.27
N ILE A 187 -5.67 10.57 -19.31
CA ILE A 187 -6.37 9.75 -18.32
C ILE A 187 -7.86 9.98 -18.39
N TYR A 188 -8.59 8.89 -18.47
CA TYR A 188 -10.03 8.84 -18.37
C TYR A 188 -10.44 8.00 -17.15
N GLY A 189 -11.64 8.25 -16.62
CA GLY A 189 -12.14 7.48 -15.50
C GLY A 189 -13.65 7.35 -15.48
N CYS A 190 -14.13 6.24 -14.93
CA CYS A 190 -15.54 6.02 -14.68
C CYS A 190 -15.79 5.43 -13.28
N ASP A 191 -16.89 5.83 -12.66
CA ASP A 191 -17.38 5.29 -11.39
C ASP A 191 -18.92 5.33 -11.40
N LEU A 192 -19.56 4.53 -10.56
CA LEU A 192 -21.01 4.57 -10.35
C LEU A 192 -21.46 5.70 -9.44
N ILE A 193 -20.53 6.31 -8.69
CA ILE A 193 -20.77 7.36 -7.70
C ILE A 193 -20.42 8.72 -8.31
N PRO A 194 -21.41 9.59 -8.57
CA PRO A 194 -21.19 10.88 -9.24
C PRO A 194 -20.17 11.78 -8.54
N GLU A 195 -20.17 11.79 -7.19
CA GLU A 195 -19.25 12.59 -6.39
C GLU A 195 -17.79 12.21 -6.60
N ARG A 196 -17.50 10.95 -6.87
CA ARG A 196 -16.16 10.46 -7.20
C ARG A 196 -15.72 10.93 -8.58
N ILE A 197 -16.64 10.94 -9.56
CA ILE A 197 -16.37 11.48 -10.90
C ILE A 197 -16.03 12.96 -10.81
N GLU A 198 -16.80 13.73 -10.04
CA GLU A 198 -16.53 15.17 -9.86
C GLU A 198 -15.20 15.44 -9.13
N LEU A 199 -14.84 14.59 -8.16
CA LEU A 199 -13.53 14.68 -7.52
C LEU A 199 -12.40 14.36 -8.51
N ALA A 200 -12.55 13.29 -9.29
CA ALA A 200 -11.58 12.86 -10.31
C ALA A 200 -11.34 13.95 -11.37
N LYS A 201 -12.40 14.63 -11.83
CA LYS A 201 -12.29 15.80 -12.73
C LYS A 201 -11.39 16.90 -12.16
N LYS A 202 -11.56 17.23 -10.86
CA LYS A 202 -10.73 18.25 -10.19
C LYS A 202 -9.25 17.82 -10.13
N MET A 203 -8.97 16.51 -10.16
CA MET A 203 -7.64 15.94 -10.18
C MET A 203 -7.07 15.77 -11.61
N GLY A 204 -7.84 16.14 -12.65
CA GLY A 204 -7.42 16.05 -14.05
C GLY A 204 -7.67 14.70 -14.70
N ILE A 205 -8.57 13.89 -14.17
CA ILE A 205 -9.04 12.63 -14.77
C ILE A 205 -10.35 12.95 -15.51
N GLU A 206 -10.36 12.81 -16.85
CA GLU A 206 -11.53 13.11 -17.66
C GLU A 206 -12.59 12.01 -17.53
N PRO A 207 -13.90 12.34 -17.45
CA PRO A 207 -14.93 11.32 -17.46
C PRO A 207 -14.94 10.55 -18.79
N PHE A 208 -15.09 9.24 -18.70
CA PHE A 208 -15.15 8.37 -19.86
C PHE A 208 -16.60 8.07 -20.24
N ASP A 209 -16.95 8.33 -21.49
CA ASP A 209 -18.30 8.16 -22.04
C ASP A 209 -18.47 6.93 -22.94
N PHE A 210 -17.42 6.12 -23.06
CA PHE A 210 -17.38 4.92 -23.89
C PHE A 210 -17.59 5.17 -25.41
N SER A 211 -17.32 6.38 -25.90
CA SER A 211 -17.46 6.74 -27.32
C SER A 211 -16.24 6.40 -28.18
N PHE A 212 -15.13 6.00 -27.58
CA PHE A 212 -13.88 5.61 -28.25
C PHE A 212 -13.13 4.52 -27.46
N GLU A 213 -12.15 3.90 -28.11
CA GLU A 213 -11.28 2.90 -27.47
C GLU A 213 -10.10 3.56 -26.76
N VAL A 214 -9.56 2.88 -25.72
CA VAL A 214 -8.38 3.29 -24.96
C VAL A 214 -7.29 2.23 -25.06
N ASP A 215 -6.02 2.63 -24.88
CA ASP A 215 -4.87 1.74 -25.03
C ASP A 215 -4.62 0.86 -23.79
N GLY A 216 -5.04 1.33 -22.60
CA GLY A 216 -4.91 0.56 -21.38
C GLY A 216 -6.04 0.80 -20.38
N VAL A 217 -6.46 -0.27 -19.69
CA VAL A 217 -7.52 -0.22 -18.68
C VAL A 217 -6.97 -0.66 -17.33
N PHE A 218 -7.20 0.17 -16.31
CA PHE A 218 -6.87 -0.11 -14.92
C PHE A 218 -8.14 -0.32 -14.10
N MET A 219 -8.39 -1.56 -13.73
CA MET A 219 -9.54 -1.91 -12.90
C MET A 219 -9.15 -1.79 -11.42
N THR A 220 -9.70 -0.81 -10.72
CA THR A 220 -9.44 -0.52 -9.30
C THR A 220 -10.65 -0.75 -8.40
N SER A 221 -11.68 -1.41 -8.95
CA SER A 221 -12.88 -1.83 -8.24
C SER A 221 -12.99 -3.36 -8.22
N GLY A 222 -13.37 -3.93 -7.08
CA GLY A 222 -13.65 -5.37 -6.94
C GLY A 222 -15.11 -5.77 -7.25
N ALA A 223 -15.91 -4.88 -7.81
CA ALA A 223 -17.29 -5.18 -8.16
C ALA A 223 -17.37 -5.94 -9.50
N ASP A 224 -18.19 -7.00 -9.58
CA ASP A 224 -18.36 -7.82 -10.80
C ASP A 224 -18.69 -6.96 -12.03
N LYS A 225 -19.57 -5.97 -11.88
CA LYS A 225 -19.93 -5.04 -12.96
C LYS A 225 -18.75 -4.20 -13.47
N ALA A 226 -17.71 -4.01 -12.69
CA ALA A 226 -16.51 -3.28 -13.12
C ALA A 226 -15.73 -4.11 -14.14
N ILE A 227 -15.72 -5.43 -14.01
CA ILE A 227 -15.09 -6.35 -14.98
C ILE A 227 -15.77 -6.22 -16.34
N ASP A 228 -17.10 -6.29 -16.36
CA ASP A 228 -17.89 -6.14 -17.60
C ASP A 228 -17.67 -4.78 -18.26
N THR A 229 -17.49 -3.74 -17.46
CA THR A 229 -17.21 -2.38 -17.94
C THR A 229 -15.80 -2.27 -18.53
N ALA A 230 -14.82 -2.91 -17.92
CA ALA A 230 -13.43 -2.88 -18.37
C ALA A 230 -13.18 -3.69 -19.66
N LEU A 231 -14.09 -4.62 -20.01
CA LEU A 231 -13.99 -5.48 -21.18
C LEU A 231 -14.80 -4.97 -22.40
N LYS A 232 -15.50 -3.86 -22.26
CA LYS A 232 -16.22 -3.18 -23.37
C LYS A 232 -15.31 -2.27 -24.14
#